data_84996a8cb6fe84a690dc8eca329b5f9a
#
_entry.id   84996a8cb6fe84a690dc8eca329b5f9a
#
_cell.length_a   1.000
_cell.length_b   1.000
_cell.length_c   1.000
_cell.angle_alpha   90.00
_cell.angle_beta   90.00
_cell.angle_gamma   90.00
#
_symmetry.space_group_name_H-M   'P 1'
#
loop_
_entity.id
_entity.type
_entity.pdbx_description
1 polymer ?
#
loop_
_entity_poly.entity_id
_entity_poly.type
_entity_poly.pdbx_seq_one_letter_code
_entity_poly.pdbx_strand_id
1 'polypeptide(L)'
;MFRRTVVVVVVLLWSGLAFAAHPLITDDTGTQGKGKFQLEVNSEFNYDKETEEGVTTKETGGEVAAILSYGIVDNLDIVLGVPYQWFKVKEDGDVTDKEDGISDMSLELKWGFYEKDGLSFALKPGITLPTGDDEKGLGTGRATYSLYFITTKEIEPWAFHLNLGYGRNENKFDERKDIWHASLAGEVEVVKNLKVVANIGGERNPDKSSDTHPAFILGGLIYSLSENFDIDFGVKGGLNKTETDYSILAGITLRF
;
A
#
# COMPACT_ATOMS: atom_id res chain seq x y z
N MET A 1 33.10 -19.87 20.07
CA MET A 1 32.29 -18.66 20.25
C MET A 1 31.73 -18.30 18.88
N PHE A 2 30.60 -18.95 18.49
CA PHE A 2 29.95 -18.71 17.20
C PHE A 2 29.06 -17.48 17.39
N ARG A 3 29.39 -16.36 16.72
CA ARG A 3 28.47 -15.26 16.52
C ARG A 3 27.32 -15.79 15.65
N ARG A 4 26.16 -16.04 16.25
CA ARG A 4 24.93 -16.24 15.50
C ARG A 4 24.57 -14.88 14.92
N THR A 5 24.67 -14.76 13.63
CA THR A 5 24.10 -13.63 12.90
C THR A 5 22.59 -13.89 12.91
N VAL A 6 21.86 -13.21 13.79
CA VAL A 6 20.41 -13.12 13.69
C VAL A 6 20.17 -12.23 12.47
N VAL A 7 19.69 -12.83 11.39
CA VAL A 7 19.19 -12.08 10.24
C VAL A 7 17.83 -11.57 10.68
N VAL A 8 17.79 -10.33 11.14
CA VAL A 8 16.53 -9.60 11.30
C VAL A 8 16.02 -9.39 9.87
N VAL A 9 15.07 -10.22 9.45
CA VAL A 9 14.31 -9.99 8.24
C VAL A 9 13.35 -8.86 8.58
N VAL A 10 13.79 -7.61 8.34
CA VAL A 10 12.86 -6.49 8.26
C VAL A 10 12.01 -6.82 7.04
N VAL A 11 10.81 -7.34 7.27
CA VAL A 11 9.79 -7.46 6.23
C VAL A 11 9.40 -6.03 5.91
N LEU A 12 10.17 -5.39 5.03
CA LEU A 12 9.70 -4.21 4.33
C LEU A 12 8.48 -4.69 3.56
N LEU A 13 7.31 -4.48 4.17
CA LEU A 13 6.06 -4.63 3.45
C LEU A 13 6.21 -3.79 2.19
N TRP A 14 6.40 -4.48 1.09
CA TRP A 14 6.30 -3.86 -0.21
C TRP A 14 4.83 -3.50 -0.39
N SER A 15 4.43 -2.42 0.31
CA SER A 15 3.22 -1.72 -0.04
C SER A 15 3.47 -1.17 -1.44
N GLY A 16 3.32 -2.04 -2.43
CA GLY A 16 3.14 -1.59 -3.80
C GLY A 16 2.01 -0.60 -3.69
N LEU A 17 2.35 0.69 -3.82
CA LEU A 17 1.44 1.80 -3.69
C LEU A 17 0.36 1.68 -4.77
N ALA A 18 -0.60 0.78 -4.55
CA ALA A 18 -1.87 0.80 -5.24
C ALA A 18 -2.65 1.91 -4.53
N PHE A 19 -2.70 3.09 -5.12
CA PHE A 19 -3.40 4.22 -4.55
C PHE A 19 -4.88 4.07 -4.86
N ALA A 20 -5.57 3.41 -3.95
CA ALA A 20 -7.01 3.41 -3.83
C ALA A 20 -7.47 4.72 -3.19
N ALA A 21 -8.78 4.94 -3.14
CA ALA A 21 -9.32 5.88 -2.16
C ALA A 21 -8.95 5.36 -0.77
N HIS A 22 -7.89 5.94 -0.18
CA HIS A 22 -7.46 5.59 1.18
C HIS A 22 -8.68 5.59 2.14
N PRO A 23 -8.84 4.62 3.07
CA PRO A 23 -7.82 3.70 3.54
C PRO A 23 -7.75 2.37 2.78
N LEU A 24 -8.45 2.21 1.64
CA LEU A 24 -8.37 0.98 0.86
C LEU A 24 -6.96 0.77 0.27
N ILE A 25 -6.51 -0.47 0.21
CA ILE A 25 -5.28 -0.90 -0.49
C ILE A 25 -5.61 -1.26 -1.94
N THR A 26 -6.86 -1.68 -2.20
CA THR A 26 -7.36 -2.00 -3.54
C THR A 26 -7.77 -0.71 -4.26
N ASP A 27 -7.11 -0.38 -5.36
CA ASP A 27 -7.38 0.80 -6.18
C ASP A 27 -8.68 0.65 -7.00
N ASP A 28 -9.34 1.75 -7.28
CA ASP A 28 -10.47 1.86 -8.21
C ASP A 28 -10.00 2.18 -9.63
N THR A 29 -10.92 2.26 -10.61
CA THR A 29 -10.61 2.59 -12.01
C THR A 29 -10.72 4.07 -12.33
N GLY A 30 -11.12 4.91 -11.36
CA GLY A 30 -11.34 6.34 -11.56
C GLY A 30 -10.07 7.09 -11.93
N THR A 31 -10.21 8.11 -12.76
CA THR A 31 -9.16 9.06 -13.16
C THR A 31 -9.61 10.47 -12.85
N GLN A 32 -8.66 11.40 -12.72
CA GLN A 32 -8.96 12.78 -12.31
C GLN A 32 -9.69 13.58 -13.40
N GLY A 33 -9.51 13.17 -14.68
CA GLY A 33 -9.94 13.94 -15.82
C GLY A 33 -8.93 15.03 -16.21
N LYS A 34 -8.98 15.43 -17.46
CA LYS A 34 -7.97 16.31 -18.05
C LYS A 34 -7.75 17.62 -17.30
N GLY A 35 -6.50 17.87 -16.90
CA GLY A 35 -6.06 19.11 -16.29
C GLY A 35 -6.38 19.23 -14.80
N LYS A 36 -7.00 18.22 -14.18
CA LYS A 36 -7.32 18.20 -12.75
C LYS A 36 -6.22 17.49 -11.95
N PHE A 37 -6.15 17.84 -10.67
CA PHE A 37 -5.19 17.28 -9.73
C PHE A 37 -5.91 16.66 -8.53
N GLN A 38 -5.29 15.64 -7.96
CA GLN A 38 -5.61 15.13 -6.63
C GLN A 38 -4.31 15.02 -5.83
N LEU A 39 -4.35 15.52 -4.60
CA LEU A 39 -3.30 15.33 -3.61
C LEU A 39 -3.86 14.50 -2.47
N GLU A 40 -3.22 13.38 -2.18
CA GLU A 40 -3.49 12.57 -1.00
C GLU A 40 -2.30 12.66 -0.05
N VAL A 41 -2.58 12.72 1.25
CA VAL A 41 -1.57 12.51 2.29
C VAL A 41 -2.08 11.40 3.17
N ASN A 42 -1.48 10.23 3.01
CA ASN A 42 -1.89 9.00 3.66
C ASN A 42 -0.87 8.62 4.73
N SER A 43 -1.33 8.08 5.84
CA SER A 43 -0.49 7.60 6.92
C SER A 43 -0.90 6.20 7.35
N GLU A 44 0.09 5.36 7.65
CA GLU A 44 -0.08 4.05 8.23
C GLU A 44 0.87 3.90 9.41
N PHE A 45 0.36 3.44 10.55
CA PHE A 45 1.15 3.04 11.71
C PHE A 45 1.02 1.53 11.89
N ASN A 46 2.16 0.84 11.98
CA ASN A 46 2.28 -0.61 12.01
C ASN A 46 2.75 -1.11 13.37
N TYR A 47 2.18 -2.23 13.81
CA TYR A 47 2.61 -2.95 14.99
C TYR A 47 2.67 -4.45 14.70
N ASP A 48 3.83 -5.04 14.97
CA ASP A 48 4.04 -6.48 14.88
C ASP A 48 4.78 -7.00 16.11
N LYS A 49 4.43 -8.22 16.55
CA LYS A 49 5.07 -8.88 17.66
C LYS A 49 5.14 -10.40 17.45
N GLU A 50 6.33 -10.90 17.38
CA GLU A 50 6.58 -12.33 17.23
C GLU A 50 7.45 -12.87 18.38
N THR A 51 7.28 -14.15 18.72
CA THR A 51 8.15 -14.83 19.67
C THR A 51 8.60 -16.14 19.06
N GLU A 52 9.89 -16.25 18.78
CA GLU A 52 10.53 -17.44 18.22
C GLU A 52 11.72 -17.86 19.08
N GLU A 53 11.84 -19.16 19.34
CA GLU A 53 12.92 -19.76 20.16
C GLU A 53 13.16 -19.06 21.51
N GLY A 54 12.13 -18.41 22.08
CA GLY A 54 12.19 -17.70 23.37
C GLY A 54 12.67 -16.26 23.28
N VAL A 55 12.96 -15.73 22.09
CA VAL A 55 13.24 -14.32 21.83
C VAL A 55 11.96 -13.63 21.37
N THR A 56 11.60 -12.54 22.01
CA THR A 56 10.45 -11.72 21.59
C THR A 56 10.92 -10.51 20.78
N THR A 57 10.57 -10.52 19.50
CA THR A 57 10.76 -9.38 18.60
C THR A 57 9.49 -8.57 18.56
N LYS A 58 9.64 -7.25 18.70
CA LYS A 58 8.57 -6.27 18.56
C LYS A 58 9.00 -5.24 17.55
N GLU A 59 8.20 -5.10 16.48
CA GLU A 59 8.38 -4.07 15.47
C GLU A 59 7.27 -3.02 15.57
N THR A 60 7.64 -1.77 15.48
CA THR A 60 6.73 -0.64 15.35
C THR A 60 7.27 0.27 14.28
N GLY A 61 6.43 0.71 13.38
CA GLY A 61 6.85 1.55 12.28
C GLY A 61 5.67 2.25 11.65
N GLY A 62 5.90 2.79 10.49
CA GLY A 62 4.84 3.40 9.71
C GLY A 62 5.37 4.19 8.52
N GLU A 63 4.43 4.77 7.81
CA GLU A 63 4.67 5.58 6.63
C GLU A 63 3.74 6.79 6.63
N VAL A 64 4.24 7.91 6.10
CA VAL A 64 3.41 9.00 5.58
C VAL A 64 3.78 9.19 4.12
N ALA A 65 2.82 9.05 3.22
CA ALA A 65 3.01 9.21 1.79
C ALA A 65 2.24 10.42 1.26
N ALA A 66 2.91 11.27 0.49
CA ALA A 66 2.26 12.28 -0.33
C ALA A 66 2.12 11.74 -1.76
N ILE A 67 0.89 11.72 -2.28
CA ILE A 67 0.55 11.17 -3.59
C ILE A 67 -0.10 12.25 -4.42
N LEU A 68 0.51 12.59 -5.55
CA LEU A 68 0.01 13.57 -6.49
C LEU A 68 -0.42 12.88 -7.78
N SER A 69 -1.70 12.96 -8.10
CA SER A 69 -2.29 12.49 -9.35
C SER A 69 -2.63 13.68 -10.24
N TYR A 70 -2.32 13.58 -11.54
CA TYR A 70 -2.66 14.59 -12.53
C TYR A 70 -3.26 13.96 -13.78
N GLY A 71 -4.44 14.41 -14.16
CA GLY A 71 -5.14 14.01 -15.38
C GLY A 71 -4.49 14.58 -16.64
N ILE A 72 -3.77 13.76 -17.38
CA ILE A 72 -3.16 14.12 -18.67
C ILE A 72 -4.26 14.30 -19.73
N VAL A 73 -5.16 13.35 -19.76
CA VAL A 73 -6.41 13.33 -20.55
C VAL A 73 -7.52 12.75 -19.68
N ASP A 74 -8.76 12.72 -20.16
CA ASP A 74 -9.92 12.35 -19.32
C ASP A 74 -9.84 10.94 -18.70
N ASN A 75 -9.08 10.04 -19.30
CA ASN A 75 -8.95 8.65 -18.87
C ASN A 75 -7.51 8.19 -18.62
N LEU A 76 -6.57 9.13 -18.46
CA LEU A 76 -5.18 8.81 -18.18
C LEU A 76 -4.57 9.79 -17.18
N ASP A 77 -4.13 9.26 -16.05
CA ASP A 77 -3.41 10.01 -15.04
C ASP A 77 -1.94 9.62 -14.99
N ILE A 78 -1.11 10.57 -14.59
CA ILE A 78 0.23 10.33 -14.05
C ILE A 78 0.16 10.49 -12.54
N VAL A 79 0.76 9.55 -11.80
CA VAL A 79 0.72 9.50 -10.35
C VAL A 79 2.14 9.46 -9.81
N LEU A 80 2.47 10.38 -8.90
CA LEU A 80 3.76 10.47 -8.21
C LEU A 80 3.54 10.18 -6.74
N GLY A 81 4.24 9.20 -6.18
CA GLY A 81 4.25 8.88 -4.75
C GLY A 81 5.58 9.22 -4.10
N VAL A 82 5.53 9.90 -2.96
CA VAL A 82 6.69 10.27 -2.14
C VAL A 82 6.46 9.80 -0.72
N PRO A 83 6.99 8.62 -0.32
CA PRO A 83 6.83 8.07 1.01
C PRO A 83 7.95 8.54 1.95
N TYR A 84 7.60 8.76 3.21
CA TYR A 84 8.51 8.89 4.34
C TYR A 84 8.21 7.77 5.32
N GLN A 85 9.18 6.93 5.62
CA GLN A 85 9.04 5.75 6.46
C GLN A 85 9.86 5.87 7.73
N TRP A 86 9.41 5.19 8.77
CA TRP A 86 10.17 4.98 10.01
C TRP A 86 9.87 3.60 10.57
N PHE A 87 10.86 3.00 11.20
CA PHE A 87 10.67 1.76 11.95
C PHE A 87 11.57 1.68 13.18
N LYS A 88 11.21 0.80 14.09
CA LYS A 88 11.94 0.49 15.29
C LYS A 88 11.72 -0.96 15.67
N VAL A 89 12.81 -1.71 15.75
CA VAL A 89 12.84 -3.11 16.17
C VAL A 89 13.37 -3.22 17.58
N LYS A 90 12.75 -4.07 18.39
CA LYS A 90 13.19 -4.41 19.73
C LYS A 90 13.26 -5.93 19.88
N GLU A 91 14.34 -6.44 20.47
CA GLU A 91 14.49 -7.83 20.89
C GLU A 91 14.57 -7.88 22.42
N ASP A 92 13.67 -8.64 23.04
CA ASP A 92 13.55 -8.76 24.53
C ASP A 92 13.49 -7.42 25.27
N GLY A 93 13.01 -6.38 24.59
CA GLY A 93 12.84 -5.03 25.11
C GLY A 93 13.96 -4.05 24.74
N ASP A 94 15.11 -4.52 24.32
CA ASP A 94 16.23 -3.68 23.87
C ASP A 94 16.05 -3.27 22.40
N VAL A 95 16.37 -2.02 22.08
CA VAL A 95 16.31 -1.52 20.69
C VAL A 95 17.50 -2.08 19.92
N THR A 96 17.22 -2.88 18.88
CA THR A 96 18.24 -3.48 18.01
C THR A 96 18.38 -2.74 16.69
N ASP A 97 17.29 -2.10 16.22
CA ASP A 97 17.31 -1.30 15.00
C ASP A 97 16.31 -0.14 15.08
N LYS A 98 16.64 1.00 14.43
CA LYS A 98 15.76 2.16 14.32
C LYS A 98 16.27 3.08 13.23
N GLU A 99 15.45 3.29 12.20
CA GLU A 99 15.75 4.22 11.12
C GLU A 99 14.49 5.01 10.71
N ASP A 100 14.72 6.14 10.04
CA ASP A 100 13.67 6.95 9.41
C ASP A 100 14.22 7.76 8.22
N GLY A 101 13.36 8.06 7.26
CA GLY A 101 13.74 8.85 6.09
C GLY A 101 12.77 8.70 4.92
N ILE A 102 13.11 9.37 3.81
CA ILE A 102 12.40 9.19 2.54
C ILE A 102 12.71 7.79 2.02
N SER A 103 11.66 7.07 1.60
CA SER A 103 11.76 5.76 0.96
C SER A 103 11.79 5.87 -0.57
N ASP A 104 11.62 4.77 -1.25
CA ASP A 104 11.65 4.72 -2.72
C ASP A 104 10.41 5.40 -3.32
N MET A 105 10.61 6.44 -4.13
CA MET A 105 9.55 7.18 -4.82
C MET A 105 8.98 6.36 -5.97
N SER A 106 7.67 6.47 -6.20
CA SER A 106 6.99 5.81 -7.31
C SER A 106 6.51 6.80 -8.37
N LEU A 107 6.49 6.33 -9.62
CA LEU A 107 5.87 7.00 -10.75
C LEU A 107 5.02 5.98 -11.50
N GLU A 108 3.73 6.28 -11.66
CA GLU A 108 2.77 5.37 -12.27
C GLU A 108 1.93 6.11 -13.32
N LEU A 109 1.38 5.34 -14.26
CA LEU A 109 0.34 5.79 -15.19
C LEU A 109 -0.92 5.00 -14.90
N LYS A 110 -2.06 5.65 -14.70
CA LYS A 110 -3.36 5.00 -14.51
C LYS A 110 -4.23 5.27 -15.74
N TRP A 111 -4.50 4.22 -16.51
CA TRP A 111 -5.24 4.31 -17.76
C TRP A 111 -6.56 3.54 -17.67
N GLY A 112 -7.67 4.29 -17.57
CA GLY A 112 -9.02 3.76 -17.69
C GLY A 112 -9.35 3.52 -19.17
N PHE A 113 -9.43 2.26 -19.61
CA PHE A 113 -9.58 1.93 -21.02
C PHE A 113 -10.98 1.40 -21.39
N TYR A 114 -11.82 1.12 -20.40
CA TYR A 114 -13.18 0.64 -20.60
C TYR A 114 -14.09 1.09 -19.47
N GLU A 115 -15.30 1.56 -19.85
CA GLU A 115 -16.38 1.86 -18.90
C GLU A 115 -17.71 1.63 -19.59
N LYS A 116 -18.57 0.80 -19.01
CA LYS A 116 -19.93 0.55 -19.50
C LYS A 116 -20.79 -0.09 -18.41
N ASP A 117 -22.02 0.40 -18.24
CA ASP A 117 -23.05 -0.16 -17.36
C ASP A 117 -22.54 -0.40 -15.92
N GLY A 118 -21.78 0.58 -15.37
CA GLY A 118 -21.15 0.52 -14.05
C GLY A 118 -20.02 -0.50 -13.92
N LEU A 119 -19.50 -1.04 -15.00
CA LEU A 119 -18.30 -1.88 -15.05
C LEU A 119 -17.20 -1.12 -15.75
N SER A 120 -16.04 -1.00 -15.10
CA SER A 120 -14.88 -0.31 -15.65
C SER A 120 -13.58 -1.08 -15.42
N PHE A 121 -12.60 -0.87 -16.31
CA PHE A 121 -11.28 -1.46 -16.26
C PHE A 121 -10.18 -0.42 -16.43
N ALA A 122 -9.10 -0.57 -15.68
CA ALA A 122 -7.90 0.22 -15.84
C ALA A 122 -6.64 -0.65 -15.83
N LEU A 123 -5.58 -0.13 -16.44
CA LEU A 123 -4.21 -0.63 -16.31
C LEU A 123 -3.37 0.44 -15.61
N LYS A 124 -2.51 0.00 -14.70
CA LYS A 124 -1.64 0.87 -13.93
C LYS A 124 -0.21 0.33 -13.91
N PRO A 125 0.59 0.57 -14.98
CA PRO A 125 2.02 0.32 -14.96
C PRO A 125 2.73 1.35 -14.08
N GLY A 126 3.79 0.91 -13.38
CA GLY A 126 4.57 1.74 -12.48
C GLY A 126 6.05 1.39 -12.45
N ILE A 127 6.84 2.34 -12.02
CA ILE A 127 8.25 2.20 -11.66
C ILE A 127 8.45 2.81 -10.27
N THR A 128 9.21 2.11 -9.43
CA THR A 128 9.69 2.65 -8.17
C THR A 128 11.19 2.94 -8.31
N LEU A 129 11.61 4.13 -7.95
CA LEU A 129 12.97 4.61 -8.09
C LEU A 129 13.74 4.42 -6.78
N PRO A 130 15.00 3.96 -6.79
CA PRO A 130 15.79 3.71 -5.58
C PRO A 130 16.26 5.03 -4.96
N THR A 131 15.34 5.80 -4.41
CA THR A 131 15.59 7.09 -3.75
C THR A 131 15.76 6.97 -2.25
N GLY A 132 15.27 5.88 -1.67
CA GLY A 132 15.48 5.52 -0.28
C GLY A 132 16.90 5.01 0.00
N ASP A 133 17.31 5.11 1.24
CA ASP A 133 18.61 4.60 1.71
C ASP A 133 18.50 3.09 1.98
N ASP A 134 19.00 2.28 1.06
CA ASP A 134 18.94 0.82 1.17
C ASP A 134 19.82 0.25 2.29
N GLU A 135 20.89 0.96 2.69
CA GLU A 135 21.73 0.55 3.83
C GLU A 135 21.00 0.71 5.17
N LYS A 136 19.98 1.61 5.19
CA LYS A 136 19.10 1.83 6.33
C LYS A 136 17.77 1.06 6.24
N GLY A 137 17.59 0.23 5.22
CA GLY A 137 16.32 -0.49 5.01
C GLY A 137 15.15 0.40 4.58
N LEU A 138 15.41 1.59 4.03
CA LEU A 138 14.38 2.54 3.57
C LEU A 138 14.13 2.47 2.06
N GLY A 139 14.69 1.48 1.37
CA GLY A 139 14.51 1.28 -0.06
C GLY A 139 15.12 -0.02 -0.54
N THR A 140 14.77 -0.42 -1.76
CA THR A 140 15.23 -1.69 -2.38
C THR A 140 16.65 -1.59 -2.96
N GLY A 141 17.18 -0.36 -3.09
CA GLY A 141 18.47 -0.06 -3.69
C GLY A 141 18.52 -0.30 -5.21
N ARG A 142 17.38 -0.64 -5.85
CA ARG A 142 17.23 -0.84 -7.29
C ARG A 142 15.85 -0.39 -7.74
N ALA A 143 15.73 -0.01 -9.01
CA ALA A 143 14.42 0.29 -9.57
C ALA A 143 13.57 -0.99 -9.64
N THR A 144 12.32 -0.90 -9.21
CA THR A 144 11.33 -1.97 -9.31
C THR A 144 10.22 -1.57 -10.29
N TYR A 145 9.45 -2.54 -10.76
CA TYR A 145 8.43 -2.31 -11.78
C TYR A 145 7.14 -3.00 -11.35
N SER A 146 6.01 -2.38 -11.66
CA SER A 146 4.69 -2.94 -11.36
C SER A 146 3.74 -2.83 -12.54
N LEU A 147 2.76 -3.71 -12.57
CA LEU A 147 1.62 -3.64 -13.47
C LEU A 147 0.39 -4.15 -12.73
N TYR A 148 -0.61 -3.28 -12.58
CA TYR A 148 -1.91 -3.66 -12.01
C TYR A 148 -2.99 -3.64 -13.09
N PHE A 149 -3.81 -4.67 -13.09
CA PHE A 149 -5.12 -4.69 -13.73
C PHE A 149 -6.17 -4.42 -12.67
N ILE A 150 -6.94 -3.36 -12.87
CA ILE A 150 -7.92 -2.84 -11.92
C ILE A 150 -9.30 -2.98 -12.53
N THR A 151 -10.26 -3.44 -11.72
CA THR A 151 -11.67 -3.54 -12.10
C THR A 151 -12.50 -2.85 -11.04
N THR A 152 -13.46 -2.04 -11.47
CA THR A 152 -14.52 -1.50 -10.61
C THR A 152 -15.88 -1.95 -11.14
N LYS A 153 -16.76 -2.40 -10.23
CA LYS A 153 -18.16 -2.65 -10.49
C LYS A 153 -19.03 -1.85 -9.53
N GLU A 154 -19.77 -0.90 -10.07
CA GLU A 154 -20.76 -0.11 -9.35
C GLU A 154 -22.13 -0.79 -9.42
N ILE A 155 -22.78 -0.91 -8.27
CA ILE A 155 -24.15 -1.42 -8.08
C ILE A 155 -24.76 -0.61 -6.94
N GLU A 156 -25.30 0.58 -7.24
CA GLU A 156 -25.80 1.51 -6.22
C GLU A 156 -26.58 0.83 -5.09
N PRO A 157 -26.27 1.11 -3.81
CA PRO A 157 -25.29 2.10 -3.32
C PRO A 157 -23.86 1.54 -3.12
N TRP A 158 -23.55 0.38 -3.67
CA TRP A 158 -22.27 -0.34 -3.52
C TRP A 158 -21.35 -0.10 -4.69
N ALA A 159 -20.05 -0.04 -4.42
CA ALA A 159 -19.01 -0.25 -5.41
C ALA A 159 -18.03 -1.35 -4.93
N PHE A 160 -17.54 -2.14 -5.88
CA PHE A 160 -16.59 -3.23 -5.66
C PHE A 160 -15.38 -3.05 -6.56
N HIS A 161 -14.18 -3.25 -6.00
CA HIS A 161 -12.93 -3.08 -6.69
C HIS A 161 -12.10 -4.35 -6.58
N LEU A 162 -11.49 -4.79 -7.69
CA LEU A 162 -10.58 -5.93 -7.75
C LEU A 162 -9.27 -5.49 -8.39
N ASN A 163 -8.15 -5.76 -7.71
CA ASN A 163 -6.82 -5.54 -8.26
C ASN A 163 -6.09 -6.87 -8.41
N LEU A 164 -5.50 -7.07 -9.60
CA LEU A 164 -4.56 -8.14 -9.86
C LEU A 164 -3.23 -7.49 -10.28
N GLY A 165 -2.20 -7.69 -9.49
CA GLY A 165 -0.91 -7.06 -9.65
C GLY A 165 0.21 -8.06 -9.95
N TYR A 166 1.18 -7.60 -10.71
CA TYR A 166 2.48 -8.22 -10.86
C TYR A 166 3.57 -7.18 -10.63
N GLY A 167 4.53 -7.51 -9.76
CA GLY A 167 5.70 -6.70 -9.47
C GLY A 167 6.99 -7.43 -9.83
N ARG A 168 7.92 -6.69 -10.46
CA ARG A 168 9.30 -7.09 -10.61
C ARG A 168 10.14 -6.39 -9.56
N ASN A 169 10.36 -7.08 -8.43
CA ASN A 169 11.11 -6.62 -7.27
C ASN A 169 12.61 -6.81 -7.49
N GLU A 170 13.25 -5.91 -8.24
CA GLU A 170 14.70 -5.87 -8.27
C GLU A 170 15.20 -5.25 -6.96
N ASN A 171 16.05 -5.97 -6.22
CA ASN A 171 16.50 -5.55 -4.89
C ASN A 171 17.96 -5.96 -4.64
N LYS A 172 18.57 -5.44 -3.57
CA LYS A 172 19.91 -5.79 -3.10
C LYS A 172 19.90 -6.87 -1.99
N PHE A 173 18.74 -7.28 -1.51
CA PHE A 173 18.56 -8.10 -0.30
C PHE A 173 18.34 -9.59 -0.56
N ASP A 174 18.54 -10.04 -1.79
CA ASP A 174 18.31 -11.45 -2.23
C ASP A 174 16.87 -11.94 -2.02
N GLU A 175 15.89 -11.06 -2.09
CA GLU A 175 14.48 -11.39 -2.06
C GLU A 175 13.96 -11.97 -3.38
N ARG A 176 12.72 -12.52 -3.34
CA ARG A 176 12.00 -12.94 -4.56
C ARG A 176 11.77 -11.73 -5.46
N LYS A 177 12.04 -11.94 -6.76
CA LYS A 177 11.90 -10.87 -7.76
C LYS A 177 10.51 -10.78 -8.37
N ASP A 178 9.82 -11.90 -8.45
CA ASP A 178 8.49 -11.96 -9.07
C ASP A 178 7.44 -12.01 -7.97
N ILE A 179 6.73 -10.89 -7.77
CA ILE A 179 5.70 -10.72 -6.76
C ILE A 179 4.35 -10.59 -7.46
N TRP A 180 3.38 -11.42 -7.09
CA TRP A 180 1.97 -11.21 -7.46
C TRP A 180 1.22 -10.57 -6.29
N HIS A 181 0.20 -9.82 -6.62
CA HIS A 181 -0.75 -9.22 -5.68
C HIS A 181 -2.18 -9.49 -6.14
N ALA A 182 -3.08 -9.75 -5.19
CA ALA A 182 -4.51 -9.82 -5.45
C ALA A 182 -5.27 -9.23 -4.26
N SER A 183 -6.21 -8.33 -4.54
CA SER A 183 -7.04 -7.73 -3.50
C SER A 183 -8.43 -7.38 -4.00
N LEU A 184 -9.41 -7.43 -3.10
CA LEU A 184 -10.81 -7.11 -3.31
C LEU A 184 -11.27 -6.13 -2.26
N ALA A 185 -11.92 -5.06 -2.69
CA ALA A 185 -12.55 -4.09 -1.80
C ALA A 185 -14.02 -3.88 -2.14
N GLY A 186 -14.75 -3.42 -1.15
CA GLY A 186 -16.13 -2.96 -1.30
C GLY A 186 -16.35 -1.70 -0.50
N GLU A 187 -17.14 -0.79 -1.05
CA GLU A 187 -17.55 0.42 -0.37
C GLU A 187 -19.05 0.64 -0.49
N VAL A 188 -19.63 1.32 0.50
CA VAL A 188 -21.05 1.68 0.49
C VAL A 188 -21.26 3.02 1.18
N GLU A 189 -22.01 3.93 0.57
CA GLU A 189 -22.47 5.16 1.22
C GLU A 189 -23.63 4.82 2.15
N VAL A 190 -23.38 4.88 3.47
CA VAL A 190 -24.38 4.52 4.51
C VAL A 190 -25.25 5.70 4.93
N VAL A 191 -24.71 6.90 4.89
CA VAL A 191 -25.38 8.19 5.03
C VAL A 191 -24.68 9.18 4.13
N LYS A 192 -25.33 10.30 3.81
CA LYS A 192 -24.75 11.33 2.95
C LYS A 192 -23.33 11.69 3.37
N ASN A 193 -22.40 11.61 2.46
CA ASN A 193 -20.97 11.92 2.61
C ASN A 193 -20.17 10.94 3.51
N LEU A 194 -20.76 9.85 3.97
CA LEU A 194 -20.05 8.85 4.77
C LEU A 194 -20.09 7.49 4.10
N LYS A 195 -18.95 7.00 3.69
CA LYS A 195 -18.76 5.64 3.18
C LYS A 195 -18.17 4.73 4.26
N VAL A 196 -18.66 3.51 4.32
CA VAL A 196 -18.01 2.37 4.99
C VAL A 196 -17.29 1.57 3.94
N VAL A 197 -16.05 1.19 4.22
CA VAL A 197 -15.20 0.45 3.30
C VAL A 197 -14.66 -0.81 3.95
N ALA A 198 -14.44 -1.85 3.15
CA ALA A 198 -13.81 -3.09 3.56
C ALA A 198 -12.90 -3.60 2.44
N ASN A 199 -11.78 -4.21 2.82
CA ASN A 199 -10.78 -4.70 1.88
C ASN A 199 -10.17 -6.01 2.40
N ILE A 200 -9.90 -6.93 1.52
CA ILE A 200 -9.13 -8.14 1.76
C ILE A 200 -8.12 -8.32 0.64
N GLY A 201 -6.93 -8.77 0.95
CA GLY A 201 -5.92 -8.99 -0.06
C GLY A 201 -4.74 -9.79 0.44
N GLY A 202 -3.82 -10.04 -0.49
CA GLY A 202 -2.55 -10.70 -0.19
C GLY A 202 -1.62 -10.65 -1.38
N GLU A 203 -0.37 -10.97 -1.11
CA GLU A 203 0.68 -10.95 -2.11
C GLU A 203 1.69 -12.07 -1.88
N ARG A 204 2.53 -12.31 -2.86
CA ARG A 204 3.63 -13.26 -2.71
C ARG A 204 4.65 -12.73 -1.73
N ASN A 205 5.00 -13.55 -0.73
CA ASN A 205 6.05 -13.19 0.22
C ASN A 205 7.39 -12.94 -0.49
N PRO A 206 8.03 -11.77 -0.32
CA PRO A 206 9.35 -11.50 -0.87
C PRO A 206 10.45 -12.37 -0.24
N ASP A 207 10.29 -12.79 1.01
CA ASP A 207 11.23 -13.69 1.66
C ASP A 207 11.21 -15.10 1.03
N LYS A 208 12.36 -15.53 0.49
CA LYS A 208 12.53 -16.85 -0.14
C LYS A 208 12.45 -18.01 0.82
N SER A 209 12.66 -17.78 2.12
CA SER A 209 12.61 -18.81 3.17
C SER A 209 11.18 -19.14 3.60
N SER A 210 10.21 -18.28 3.30
CA SER A 210 8.81 -18.45 3.67
C SER A 210 7.95 -18.81 2.46
N ASP A 211 7.12 -19.86 2.59
CA ASP A 211 6.08 -20.22 1.62
C ASP A 211 4.70 -19.68 2.04
N THR A 212 4.61 -19.03 3.20
CA THR A 212 3.40 -18.35 3.64
C THR A 212 3.36 -16.95 3.03
N HIS A 213 2.26 -16.62 2.38
CA HIS A 213 2.05 -15.34 1.73
C HIS A 213 1.31 -14.38 2.65
N PRO A 214 1.80 -13.13 2.86
CA PRO A 214 1.09 -12.15 3.66
C PRO A 214 -0.31 -11.91 3.11
N ALA A 215 -1.27 -11.85 4.02
CA ALA A 215 -2.67 -11.60 3.71
C ALA A 215 -3.31 -10.78 4.82
N PHE A 216 -4.18 -9.85 4.43
CA PHE A 216 -4.79 -8.89 5.33
C PHE A 216 -6.30 -8.78 5.14
N ILE A 217 -6.96 -8.25 6.17
CA ILE A 217 -8.31 -7.70 6.14
C ILE A 217 -8.27 -6.27 6.68
N LEU A 218 -9.06 -5.38 6.07
CA LEU A 218 -9.15 -3.98 6.47
C LEU A 218 -10.61 -3.55 6.51
N GLY A 219 -10.94 -2.70 7.47
CA GLY A 219 -12.21 -1.98 7.54
C GLY A 219 -11.96 -0.51 7.82
N GLY A 220 -12.78 0.37 7.23
CA GLY A 220 -12.57 1.79 7.39
C GLY A 220 -13.77 2.65 7.04
N LEU A 221 -13.58 3.95 7.15
CA LEU A 221 -14.56 4.99 6.88
C LEU A 221 -13.91 6.08 6.02
N ILE A 222 -14.68 6.64 5.08
CA ILE A 222 -14.33 7.83 4.30
C ILE A 222 -15.43 8.85 4.52
N TYR A 223 -15.06 10.05 4.94
CA TYR A 223 -16.00 11.15 5.14
C TYR A 223 -15.66 12.35 4.26
N SER A 224 -16.58 12.71 3.37
CA SER A 224 -16.45 13.87 2.48
C SER A 224 -16.90 15.13 3.19
N LEU A 225 -15.93 15.96 3.60
CA LEU A 225 -16.17 17.28 4.19
C LEU A 225 -16.72 18.27 3.16
N SER A 226 -16.31 18.11 1.90
CA SER A 226 -16.82 18.84 0.74
C SER A 226 -16.66 17.98 -0.53
N GLU A 227 -17.09 18.46 -1.67
CA GLU A 227 -16.90 17.78 -2.97
C GLU A 227 -15.39 17.57 -3.31
N ASN A 228 -14.53 18.40 -2.74
CA ASN A 228 -13.09 18.41 -3.03
C ASN A 228 -12.22 17.98 -1.86
N PHE A 229 -12.79 17.59 -0.72
CA PHE A 229 -12.01 17.27 0.47
C PHE A 229 -12.61 16.10 1.25
N ASP A 230 -11.85 14.99 1.31
CA ASP A 230 -12.17 13.82 2.11
C ASP A 230 -11.17 13.65 3.25
N ILE A 231 -11.65 13.07 4.34
CA ILE A 231 -10.84 12.50 5.42
C ILE A 231 -11.21 11.03 5.58
N ASP A 232 -10.27 10.24 5.98
CA ASP A 232 -10.50 8.82 6.13
C ASP A 232 -9.77 8.22 7.33
N PHE A 233 -10.23 7.05 7.74
CA PHE A 233 -9.64 6.26 8.82
C PHE A 233 -9.90 4.77 8.57
N GLY A 234 -8.89 3.94 8.84
CA GLY A 234 -8.98 2.50 8.70
C GLY A 234 -8.18 1.73 9.75
N VAL A 235 -8.53 0.46 9.90
CA VAL A 235 -7.76 -0.52 10.66
C VAL A 235 -7.56 -1.75 9.80
N LYS A 236 -6.30 -2.16 9.64
CA LYS A 236 -5.89 -3.38 8.94
C LYS A 236 -5.44 -4.40 9.97
N GLY A 237 -5.75 -5.67 9.77
CA GLY A 237 -5.26 -6.78 10.56
C GLY A 237 -4.68 -7.88 9.68
N GLY A 238 -3.57 -8.47 10.10
CA GLY A 238 -2.98 -9.62 9.45
C GLY A 238 -3.86 -10.88 9.59
N LEU A 239 -3.98 -11.64 8.53
CA LEU A 239 -4.68 -12.92 8.51
C LEU A 239 -3.75 -14.12 8.77
N ASN A 240 -2.45 -13.87 8.77
CA ASN A 240 -1.41 -14.86 9.06
C ASN A 240 -0.16 -14.18 9.63
N LYS A 241 0.80 -14.97 10.09
CA LYS A 241 2.02 -14.50 10.77
C LYS A 241 3.04 -13.75 9.89
N THR A 242 2.86 -13.76 8.58
CA THR A 242 3.75 -13.05 7.65
C THR A 242 3.22 -11.67 7.28
N GLU A 243 2.05 -11.32 7.77
CA GLU A 243 1.47 -9.98 7.69
C GLU A 243 1.55 -9.33 9.07
N THR A 244 1.70 -8.01 9.11
CA THR A 244 1.69 -7.18 10.33
C THR A 244 0.46 -7.49 11.20
N ASP A 245 0.64 -7.65 12.49
CA ASP A 245 -0.46 -7.96 13.44
C ASP A 245 -1.62 -7.00 13.26
N TYR A 246 -1.34 -5.67 13.27
CA TYR A 246 -2.32 -4.66 12.91
C TYR A 246 -1.68 -3.36 12.44
N SER A 247 -2.43 -2.59 11.64
CA SER A 247 -2.10 -1.24 11.24
C SER A 247 -3.28 -0.29 11.47
N ILE A 248 -2.96 0.96 11.78
CA ILE A 248 -3.92 2.07 11.85
C ILE A 248 -3.61 3.00 10.70
N LEU A 249 -4.63 3.32 9.90
CA LEU A 249 -4.54 4.14 8.71
C LEU A 249 -5.36 5.41 8.90
N ALA A 250 -4.83 6.54 8.44
CA ALA A 250 -5.57 7.80 8.36
C ALA A 250 -5.05 8.64 7.20
N GLY A 251 -5.94 9.30 6.49
CA GLY A 251 -5.60 10.09 5.32
C GLY A 251 -6.48 11.28 5.06
N ILE A 252 -6.02 12.11 4.15
CA ILE A 252 -6.77 13.23 3.58
C ILE A 252 -6.61 13.22 2.06
N THR A 253 -7.69 13.58 1.36
CA THR A 253 -7.70 13.72 -0.11
C THR A 253 -8.21 15.10 -0.49
N LEU A 254 -7.43 15.82 -1.29
CA LEU A 254 -7.76 17.13 -1.84
C LEU A 254 -7.83 17.06 -3.37
N ARG A 255 -8.90 17.58 -3.98
CA ARG A 255 -9.10 17.63 -5.44
C ARG A 255 -9.20 19.07 -5.91
N PHE A 256 -8.56 19.42 -7.02
CA PHE A 256 -8.51 20.79 -7.58
C PHE A 256 -8.16 20.82 -9.07
#